data_55bb6a720f2da39921d13cf7ead859cf
#
_entry.id   55bb6a720f2da39921d13cf7ead859cf
#
_cell.length_a   1.000
_cell.length_b   1.000
_cell.length_c   1.000
_cell.angle_alpha   90.00
_cell.angle_beta   90.00
_cell.angle_gamma   90.00
#
_symmetry.space_group_name_H-M   'P 1'
#
loop_
_entity.id
_entity.type
_entity.pdbx_description
1 polymer ?
#
loop_
_entity_poly.entity_id
_entity_poly.type
_entity_poly.pdbx_seq_one_letter_code
_entity_poly.pdbx_strand_id
1 'polypeptide(L)'
;MRELQIAFITSPMIRRWMRILTIIEQEETFTTITLADKLAISQRTLVKDIHLIKEHFGDSVAIYSNNTGFRFAEIDRLMYQEKKEELLDQDALYEILERIFYGDFADLDELAHQYNYAETTLRRFLKKTQPTLEEYDLSLSFKPVKFIGEESNIRKFFFDFYYGGEQTPQTVRPPDDLHAIIRKELSVELKTYKIG
;
A
#
# COMPACT_ATOMS: atom_id res chain seq x y z
N MET A 1 4.16 4.79 4.40
CA MET A 1 3.68 3.62 3.64
C MET A 1 4.85 2.90 2.99
N ARG A 2 4.85 1.57 2.90
CA ARG A 2 5.97 0.81 2.29
C ARG A 2 5.87 0.72 0.78
N GLU A 3 7.01 0.55 0.11
CA GLU A 3 7.05 0.27 -1.34
C GLU A 3 6.24 -0.98 -1.71
N LEU A 4 6.23 -2.02 -0.85
CA LEU A 4 5.38 -3.20 -1.01
C LEU A 4 3.90 -2.82 -1.20
N GLN A 5 3.34 -2.00 -0.32
CA GLN A 5 1.95 -1.55 -0.41
C GLN A 5 1.73 -0.64 -1.62
N ILE A 6 2.67 0.27 -1.89
CA ILE A 6 2.61 1.20 -3.02
C ILE A 6 2.61 0.47 -4.37
N ALA A 7 3.27 -0.68 -4.47
CA ALA A 7 3.30 -1.49 -5.70
C ALA A 7 1.90 -1.96 -6.13
N PHE A 8 0.98 -2.14 -5.19
CA PHE A 8 -0.39 -2.61 -5.44
C PHE A 8 -1.41 -1.47 -5.66
N ILE A 9 -1.00 -0.22 -5.72
CA ILE A 9 -1.90 0.88 -6.06
C ILE A 9 -2.06 0.95 -7.58
N THR A 10 -3.30 0.89 -8.09
CA THR A 10 -3.59 0.97 -9.54
C THR A 10 -3.41 2.38 -10.10
N SER A 11 -3.86 3.41 -9.36
CA SER A 11 -3.78 4.81 -9.77
C SER A 11 -2.35 5.36 -9.74
N PRO A 12 -1.77 5.80 -10.89
CA PRO A 12 -0.45 6.41 -10.90
C PRO A 12 -0.36 7.70 -10.07
N MET A 13 -1.45 8.44 -9.95
CA MET A 13 -1.52 9.67 -9.16
C MET A 13 -1.46 9.32 -7.66
N ILE A 14 -2.31 8.42 -7.18
CA ILE A 14 -2.36 8.02 -5.78
C ILE A 14 -1.04 7.36 -5.37
N ARG A 15 -0.47 6.50 -6.21
CA ARG A 15 0.86 5.90 -6.01
C ARG A 15 1.94 6.96 -5.79
N ARG A 16 1.94 8.02 -6.60
CA ARG A 16 2.88 9.13 -6.48
C ARG A 16 2.64 9.95 -5.22
N TRP A 17 1.38 10.21 -4.86
CA TRP A 17 1.02 10.89 -3.61
C TRP A 17 1.49 10.10 -2.38
N MET A 18 1.29 8.80 -2.35
CA MET A 18 1.75 7.96 -1.24
C MET A 18 3.28 7.97 -1.10
N ARG A 19 4.03 8.03 -2.20
CA ARG A 19 5.49 8.20 -2.16
C ARG A 19 5.90 9.58 -1.66
N ILE A 20 5.23 10.63 -2.13
CA ILE A 20 5.45 12.01 -1.62
C ILE A 20 5.23 12.03 -0.11
N LEU A 21 4.07 11.56 0.36
CA LEU A 21 3.71 11.54 1.77
C LEU A 21 4.72 10.73 2.60
N THR A 22 5.13 9.55 2.12
CA THR A 22 6.13 8.72 2.82
C THR A 22 7.45 9.46 3.06
N ILE A 23 7.91 10.25 2.08
CA ILE A 23 9.17 10.99 2.22
C ILE A 23 9.00 12.19 3.14
N ILE A 24 7.94 12.99 2.96
CA ILE A 24 7.76 14.23 3.75
C ILE A 24 7.40 13.95 5.22
N GLU A 25 6.79 12.81 5.53
CA GLU A 25 6.54 12.34 6.90
C GLU A 25 7.84 12.02 7.64
N GLN A 26 8.86 11.52 6.92
CA GLN A 26 10.16 11.15 7.51
C GLN A 26 11.12 12.33 7.62
N GLU A 27 11.09 13.26 6.67
CA GLU A 27 12.08 14.32 6.56
C GLU A 27 11.64 15.65 7.17
N GLU A 28 10.39 15.80 7.54
CA GLU A 28 9.74 17.00 8.07
C GLU A 28 9.97 18.27 7.23
N THR A 29 11.14 18.43 6.63
CA THR A 29 11.52 19.57 5.78
C THR A 29 12.08 19.10 4.44
N PHE A 30 11.65 19.73 3.35
CA PHE A 30 12.08 19.37 1.99
C PHE A 30 12.06 20.58 1.06
N THR A 31 12.87 20.52 0.00
CA THR A 31 12.77 21.48 -1.12
C THR A 31 12.08 20.83 -2.30
N THR A 32 11.48 21.66 -3.17
CA THR A 32 10.86 21.14 -4.41
C THR A 32 11.88 20.39 -5.27
N ILE A 33 13.13 20.87 -5.31
CA ILE A 33 14.20 20.26 -6.10
C ILE A 33 14.53 18.87 -5.56
N THR A 34 14.90 18.80 -4.27
CA THR A 34 15.34 17.55 -3.64
C THR A 34 14.25 16.47 -3.67
N LEU A 35 12.99 16.85 -3.45
CA LEU A 35 11.88 15.89 -3.46
C LEU A 35 11.53 15.43 -4.89
N ALA A 36 11.57 16.35 -5.86
CA ALA A 36 11.34 15.99 -7.27
C ALA A 36 12.42 15.03 -7.79
N ASP A 37 13.69 15.27 -7.45
CA ASP A 37 14.81 14.40 -7.82
C ASP A 37 14.69 13.01 -7.19
N LYS A 38 14.38 12.92 -5.89
CA LYS A 38 14.14 11.63 -5.20
C LYS A 38 13.02 10.80 -5.82
N LEU A 39 11.99 11.47 -6.32
CA LEU A 39 10.83 10.83 -6.93
C LEU A 39 10.96 10.62 -8.44
N ALA A 40 12.05 11.12 -9.06
CA ALA A 40 12.27 11.13 -10.51
C ALA A 40 11.09 11.74 -11.29
N ILE A 41 10.54 12.87 -10.79
CA ILE A 41 9.44 13.61 -11.42
C ILE A 41 9.83 15.08 -11.64
N SER A 42 9.09 15.77 -12.52
CA SER A 42 9.32 17.21 -12.70
C SER A 42 8.87 18.02 -11.48
N GLN A 43 9.56 19.14 -11.19
CA GLN A 43 9.15 20.08 -10.12
C GLN A 43 7.72 20.57 -10.33
N ARG A 44 7.31 20.81 -11.60
CA ARG A 44 5.93 21.20 -11.95
C ARG A 44 4.91 20.16 -11.53
N THR A 45 5.21 18.86 -11.77
CA THR A 45 4.36 17.75 -11.35
C THR A 45 4.26 17.70 -9.82
N LEU A 46 5.40 17.82 -9.14
CA LEU A 46 5.43 17.81 -7.67
C LEU A 46 4.61 18.95 -7.06
N VAL A 47 4.77 20.17 -7.54
CA VAL A 47 4.01 21.35 -7.03
C VAL A 47 2.51 21.14 -7.23
N LYS A 48 2.09 20.62 -8.39
CA LYS A 48 0.69 20.28 -8.64
C LYS A 48 0.19 19.22 -7.66
N ASP A 49 0.96 18.16 -7.45
CA ASP A 49 0.58 17.07 -6.53
C ASP A 49 0.52 17.57 -5.08
N ILE A 50 1.45 18.40 -4.62
CA ILE A 50 1.41 19.00 -3.27
C ILE A 50 0.14 19.85 -3.10
N HIS A 51 -0.27 20.59 -4.13
CA HIS A 51 -1.51 21.36 -4.07
C HIS A 51 -2.73 20.45 -3.91
N LEU A 52 -2.84 19.40 -4.71
CA LEU A 52 -3.93 18.44 -4.65
C LEU A 52 -3.94 17.64 -3.33
N ILE A 53 -2.75 17.29 -2.80
CA ILE A 53 -2.61 16.66 -1.49
C ILE A 53 -3.16 17.61 -0.39
N LYS A 54 -2.79 18.90 -0.43
CA LYS A 54 -3.33 19.88 0.52
C LYS A 54 -4.86 19.99 0.44
N GLU A 55 -5.42 20.00 -0.76
CA GLU A 55 -6.87 20.04 -0.95
C GLU A 55 -7.55 18.78 -0.39
N HIS A 56 -7.01 17.59 -0.68
CA HIS A 56 -7.57 16.33 -0.22
C HIS A 56 -7.50 16.18 1.30
N PHE A 57 -6.34 16.45 1.90
CA PHE A 57 -6.11 16.28 3.33
C PHE A 57 -6.66 17.44 4.17
N GLY A 58 -6.80 18.63 3.59
CA GLY A 58 -7.39 19.81 4.26
C GLY A 58 -6.71 20.11 5.59
N ASP A 59 -7.52 20.31 6.64
CA ASP A 59 -7.04 20.71 7.97
C ASP A 59 -6.31 19.58 8.75
N SER A 60 -6.32 18.35 8.23
CA SER A 60 -5.60 17.25 8.89
C SER A 60 -4.08 17.35 8.76
N VAL A 61 -3.59 18.14 7.78
CA VAL A 61 -2.15 18.39 7.58
C VAL A 61 -1.87 19.85 7.29
N ALA A 62 -0.65 20.30 7.60
CA ALA A 62 -0.14 21.59 7.16
C ALA A 62 1.16 21.42 6.39
N ILE A 63 1.26 22.05 5.23
CA ILE A 63 2.49 22.14 4.46
C ILE A 63 2.84 23.63 4.33
N TYR A 64 3.76 24.07 5.16
CA TYR A 64 4.23 25.46 5.21
C TYR A 64 5.35 25.67 4.20
N SER A 65 5.28 26.79 3.47
CA SER A 65 6.40 27.25 2.63
C SER A 65 7.25 28.25 3.41
N ASN A 66 8.57 28.11 3.32
CA ASN A 66 9.54 29.05 3.85
C ASN A 66 10.66 29.34 2.81
N ASN A 67 11.62 30.20 3.16
CA ASN A 67 12.71 30.58 2.25
C ASN A 67 13.66 29.42 1.88
N THR A 68 13.64 28.32 2.65
CA THR A 68 14.52 27.15 2.46
C THR A 68 13.79 25.95 1.89
N GLY A 69 12.46 26.01 1.75
CA GLY A 69 11.67 24.89 1.23
C GLY A 69 10.27 24.78 1.86
N PHE A 70 9.85 23.57 2.10
CA PHE A 70 8.57 23.25 2.71
C PHE A 70 8.78 22.46 4.00
N ARG A 71 7.85 22.65 4.93
CA ARG A 71 7.76 21.85 6.16
C ARG A 71 6.41 21.19 6.21
N PHE A 72 6.39 19.87 6.43
CA PHE A 72 5.19 19.09 6.68
C PHE A 72 4.89 19.01 8.18
N ALA A 73 3.63 19.10 8.55
CA ALA A 73 3.14 18.84 9.89
C ALA A 73 1.80 18.11 9.83
N GLU A 74 1.69 17.02 10.57
CA GLU A 74 0.45 16.33 10.84
C GLU A 74 -0.29 17.08 11.97
N ILE A 75 -1.49 17.59 11.68
CA ILE A 75 -2.29 18.40 12.62
C ILE A 75 -3.30 17.53 13.34
N ASP A 76 -4.05 16.71 12.60
CA ASP A 76 -4.97 15.72 13.12
C ASP A 76 -4.62 14.34 12.57
N ARG A 77 -4.01 13.54 13.44
CA ARG A 77 -3.50 12.22 13.05
C ARG A 77 -4.60 11.24 12.64
N LEU A 78 -5.71 11.24 13.36
CA LEU A 78 -6.81 10.30 13.06
C LEU A 78 -7.43 10.64 11.71
N MET A 79 -7.81 11.90 11.52
CA MET A 79 -8.36 12.38 10.25
C MET A 79 -7.36 12.17 9.09
N TYR A 80 -6.06 12.38 9.32
CA TYR A 80 -5.05 12.16 8.32
C TYR A 80 -4.96 10.69 7.88
N GLN A 81 -5.00 9.76 8.83
CA GLN A 81 -4.99 8.32 8.52
C GLN A 81 -6.28 7.89 7.82
N GLU A 82 -7.45 8.32 8.28
CA GLU A 82 -8.73 8.05 7.62
C GLU A 82 -8.71 8.50 6.16
N LYS A 83 -8.24 9.71 5.88
CA LYS A 83 -8.13 10.22 4.50
C LYS A 83 -7.10 9.46 3.64
N LYS A 84 -6.04 8.91 4.24
CA LYS A 84 -5.13 8.01 3.53
C LYS A 84 -5.79 6.68 3.18
N GLU A 85 -6.56 6.11 4.11
CA GLU A 85 -7.33 4.89 3.87
C GLU A 85 -8.35 5.10 2.74
N GLU A 86 -9.11 6.21 2.76
CA GLU A 86 -10.08 6.56 1.69
C GLU A 86 -9.47 6.56 0.28
N LEU A 87 -8.19 6.91 0.12
CA LEU A 87 -7.52 6.86 -1.17
C LEU A 87 -7.30 5.43 -1.69
N LEU A 88 -7.38 4.43 -0.82
CA LEU A 88 -7.09 3.03 -1.11
C LEU A 88 -8.33 2.15 -1.10
N ASP A 89 -9.40 2.57 -0.40
CA ASP A 89 -10.62 1.78 -0.18
C ASP A 89 -11.31 1.28 -1.46
N GLN A 90 -11.07 1.94 -2.58
CA GLN A 90 -11.64 1.58 -3.88
C GLN A 90 -10.59 1.10 -4.90
N ASP A 91 -9.37 0.83 -4.43
CA ASP A 91 -8.34 0.33 -5.35
C ASP A 91 -8.53 -1.18 -5.60
N ALA A 92 -8.80 -1.53 -6.85
CA ALA A 92 -9.11 -2.91 -7.23
C ALA A 92 -8.05 -3.94 -6.81
N LEU A 93 -6.76 -3.56 -6.78
CA LEU A 93 -5.72 -4.50 -6.36
C LEU A 93 -5.74 -4.76 -4.85
N TYR A 94 -6.13 -3.78 -4.03
CA TYR A 94 -6.29 -3.97 -2.59
C TYR A 94 -7.44 -4.94 -2.28
N GLU A 95 -8.60 -4.74 -2.92
CA GLU A 95 -9.73 -5.65 -2.78
C GLU A 95 -9.42 -7.07 -3.31
N ILE A 96 -8.68 -7.18 -4.43
CA ILE A 96 -8.23 -8.49 -4.94
C ILE A 96 -7.27 -9.17 -3.96
N LEU A 97 -6.35 -8.43 -3.33
CA LEU A 97 -5.46 -8.99 -2.31
C LEU A 97 -6.23 -9.51 -1.10
N GLU A 98 -7.24 -8.78 -0.64
CA GLU A 98 -8.11 -9.22 0.46
C GLU A 98 -8.87 -10.50 0.08
N ARG A 99 -9.42 -10.58 -1.12
CA ARG A 99 -10.06 -11.82 -1.62
C ARG A 99 -9.08 -12.99 -1.69
N ILE A 100 -7.83 -12.76 -2.16
CA ILE A 100 -6.79 -13.80 -2.17
C ILE A 100 -6.47 -14.26 -0.74
N PHE A 101 -6.40 -13.33 0.21
CA PHE A 101 -6.17 -13.64 1.62
C PHE A 101 -7.24 -14.56 2.21
N TYR A 102 -8.52 -14.30 1.91
CA TYR A 102 -9.64 -15.14 2.37
C TYR A 102 -9.85 -16.42 1.55
N GLY A 103 -9.11 -16.61 0.47
CA GLY A 103 -9.30 -17.75 -0.44
C GLY A 103 -10.55 -17.63 -1.31
N ASP A 104 -11.12 -16.43 -1.44
CA ASP A 104 -12.23 -16.12 -2.34
C ASP A 104 -11.69 -15.82 -3.75
N PHE A 105 -11.39 -16.89 -4.48
CA PHE A 105 -10.78 -16.79 -5.80
C PHE A 105 -11.83 -16.66 -6.88
N ALA A 106 -11.60 -15.77 -7.84
CA ALA A 106 -12.40 -15.59 -9.03
C ALA A 106 -11.51 -15.49 -10.29
N ASP A 107 -12.07 -15.75 -11.45
CA ASP A 107 -11.36 -15.62 -12.71
C ASP A 107 -11.12 -14.14 -13.07
N LEU A 108 -10.11 -13.88 -13.88
CA LEU A 108 -9.71 -12.51 -14.21
C LEU A 108 -10.81 -11.71 -14.92
N ASP A 109 -11.60 -12.35 -15.76
CA ASP A 109 -12.72 -11.74 -16.48
C ASP A 109 -13.86 -11.34 -15.52
N GLU A 110 -14.17 -12.18 -14.52
CA GLU A 110 -15.14 -11.88 -13.47
C GLU A 110 -14.70 -10.65 -12.66
N LEU A 111 -13.44 -10.62 -12.21
CA LEU A 111 -12.86 -9.48 -11.47
C LEU A 111 -12.83 -8.22 -12.34
N ALA A 112 -12.46 -8.32 -13.61
CA ALA A 112 -12.45 -7.19 -14.52
C ALA A 112 -13.84 -6.59 -14.68
N HIS A 113 -14.86 -7.42 -14.80
CA HIS A 113 -16.26 -6.97 -14.86
C HIS A 113 -16.69 -6.32 -13.53
N GLN A 114 -16.37 -6.93 -12.38
CA GLN A 114 -16.71 -6.40 -11.06
C GLN A 114 -16.12 -5.01 -10.82
N TYR A 115 -14.85 -4.80 -11.19
CA TYR A 115 -14.14 -3.53 -10.98
C TYR A 115 -14.25 -2.55 -12.16
N ASN A 116 -15.10 -2.83 -13.15
CA ASN A 116 -15.30 -1.99 -14.34
C ASN A 116 -14.02 -1.73 -15.15
N TYR A 117 -13.13 -2.71 -15.23
CA TYR A 117 -11.94 -2.67 -16.09
C TYR A 117 -12.08 -3.57 -17.31
N ALA A 118 -11.40 -3.22 -18.40
CA ALA A 118 -11.12 -4.21 -19.43
C ALA A 118 -10.17 -5.30 -18.86
N GLU A 119 -10.38 -6.56 -19.19
CA GLU A 119 -9.54 -7.68 -18.73
C GLU A 119 -8.05 -7.44 -18.99
N THR A 120 -7.71 -6.90 -20.16
CA THR A 120 -6.33 -6.55 -20.54
C THR A 120 -5.72 -5.48 -19.63
N THR A 121 -6.54 -4.56 -19.13
CA THR A 121 -6.10 -3.50 -18.22
C THR A 121 -5.84 -4.07 -16.83
N LEU A 122 -6.78 -4.85 -16.28
CA LEU A 122 -6.60 -5.48 -14.97
C LEU A 122 -5.43 -6.47 -14.99
N ARG A 123 -5.28 -7.26 -16.04
CA ARG A 123 -4.12 -8.15 -16.26
C ARG A 123 -2.80 -7.37 -16.25
N ARG A 124 -2.76 -6.18 -16.86
CA ARG A 124 -1.57 -5.33 -16.87
C ARG A 124 -1.25 -4.80 -15.48
N PHE A 125 -2.26 -4.44 -14.67
CA PHE A 125 -2.04 -3.99 -13.29
C PHE A 125 -1.48 -5.14 -12.44
N LEU A 126 -2.09 -6.32 -12.49
CA LEU A 126 -1.62 -7.51 -11.78
C LEU A 126 -0.20 -7.93 -12.22
N LYS A 127 0.10 -7.91 -13.52
CA LYS A 127 1.45 -8.22 -14.01
C LYS A 127 2.53 -7.25 -13.50
N LYS A 128 2.17 -5.99 -13.23
CA LYS A 128 3.13 -5.01 -12.67
C LYS A 128 3.52 -5.31 -11.23
N THR A 129 2.74 -6.11 -10.51
CA THR A 129 3.09 -6.53 -9.15
C THR A 129 4.01 -7.75 -9.13
N GLN A 130 4.20 -8.41 -10.27
CA GLN A 130 4.98 -9.64 -10.36
C GLN A 130 6.41 -9.51 -9.82
N PRO A 131 7.20 -8.44 -10.12
CA PRO A 131 8.54 -8.29 -9.53
C PRO A 131 8.53 -8.23 -8.01
N THR A 132 7.51 -7.60 -7.42
CA THR A 132 7.34 -7.54 -5.96
C THR A 132 6.97 -8.90 -5.37
N LEU A 133 6.15 -9.69 -6.07
CA LEU A 133 5.82 -11.05 -5.65
C LEU A 133 7.02 -12.00 -5.75
N GLU A 134 7.89 -11.83 -6.74
CA GLU A 134 9.10 -12.62 -6.91
C GLU A 134 10.09 -12.45 -5.74
N GLU A 135 10.09 -11.29 -5.06
CA GLU A 135 10.87 -11.10 -3.83
C GLU A 135 10.43 -12.04 -2.68
N TYR A 136 9.21 -12.58 -2.78
CA TYR A 136 8.64 -13.55 -1.85
C TYR A 136 8.60 -14.98 -2.43
N ASP A 137 9.26 -15.23 -3.55
CA ASP A 137 9.14 -16.50 -4.30
C ASP A 137 7.69 -16.85 -4.70
N LEU A 138 6.88 -15.81 -4.97
CA LEU A 138 5.48 -15.94 -5.37
C LEU A 138 5.29 -15.56 -6.84
N SER A 139 4.28 -16.16 -7.45
CA SER A 139 3.78 -15.79 -8.76
C SER A 139 2.26 -15.69 -8.78
N LEU A 140 1.68 -15.16 -9.88
CA LEU A 140 0.24 -15.00 -10.06
C LEU A 140 -0.31 -16.01 -11.07
N SER A 141 -1.40 -16.71 -10.68
CA SER A 141 -2.36 -17.30 -11.61
C SER A 141 -3.42 -16.28 -12.00
N PHE A 142 -4.02 -16.45 -13.16
CA PHE A 142 -5.13 -15.63 -13.65
C PHE A 142 -6.44 -16.44 -13.86
N LYS A 143 -6.39 -17.75 -13.63
CA LYS A 143 -7.54 -18.67 -13.69
C LYS A 143 -7.41 -19.74 -12.59
N PRO A 144 -8.00 -19.51 -11.43
CA PRO A 144 -8.45 -18.22 -10.89
C PRO A 144 -7.27 -17.29 -10.53
N VAL A 145 -7.58 -16.03 -10.24
CA VAL A 145 -6.57 -15.06 -9.74
C VAL A 145 -6.21 -15.44 -8.31
N LYS A 146 -4.97 -15.91 -8.12
CA LYS A 146 -4.41 -16.31 -6.82
C LYS A 146 -2.90 -16.30 -6.84
N PHE A 147 -2.29 -16.28 -5.67
CA PHE A 147 -0.85 -16.52 -5.54
C PHE A 147 -0.52 -18.00 -5.72
N ILE A 148 0.64 -18.25 -6.33
CA ILE A 148 1.27 -19.56 -6.48
C ILE A 148 2.62 -19.48 -5.80
N GLY A 149 2.89 -20.39 -4.86
CA GLY A 149 4.10 -20.51 -4.08
C GLY A 149 3.87 -21.30 -2.80
N GLU A 150 4.88 -21.39 -1.98
CA GLU A 150 4.79 -22.04 -0.68
C GLU A 150 3.88 -21.25 0.26
N GLU A 151 3.08 -21.95 1.08
CA GLU A 151 2.14 -21.33 2.04
C GLU A 151 2.85 -20.37 3.00
N SER A 152 4.06 -20.74 3.46
CA SER A 152 4.91 -19.89 4.31
C SER A 152 5.24 -18.55 3.66
N ASN A 153 5.50 -18.53 2.36
CA ASN A 153 5.80 -17.33 1.60
C ASN A 153 4.57 -16.45 1.40
N ILE A 154 3.41 -17.07 1.16
CA ILE A 154 2.11 -16.36 1.08
C ILE A 154 1.81 -15.66 2.40
N ARG A 155 1.95 -16.39 3.54
CA ARG A 155 1.75 -15.81 4.88
C ARG A 155 2.74 -14.68 5.18
N LYS A 156 4.01 -14.86 4.83
CA LYS A 156 5.03 -13.83 4.99
C LYS A 156 4.68 -12.57 4.18
N PHE A 157 4.26 -12.73 2.92
CA PHE A 157 3.82 -11.62 2.07
C PHE A 157 2.70 -10.83 2.75
N PHE A 158 1.62 -11.49 3.19
CA PHE A 158 0.49 -10.80 3.83
C PHE A 158 0.86 -10.20 5.18
N PHE A 159 1.72 -10.86 5.96
CA PHE A 159 2.24 -10.29 7.19
C PHE A 159 3.02 -8.99 6.91
N ASP A 160 3.94 -9.00 5.96
CA ASP A 160 4.73 -7.83 5.59
C ASP A 160 3.86 -6.74 4.95
N PHE A 161 2.84 -7.13 4.18
CA PHE A 161 1.91 -6.19 3.55
C PHE A 161 1.07 -5.43 4.58
N TYR A 162 0.52 -6.11 5.58
CA TYR A 162 -0.35 -5.49 6.57
C TYR A 162 0.41 -4.92 7.78
N TYR A 163 1.51 -5.54 8.21
CA TYR A 163 2.17 -5.17 9.48
C TYR A 163 3.62 -4.72 9.32
N GLY A 164 4.18 -4.85 8.18
CA GLY A 164 5.61 -4.71 7.96
C GLY A 164 6.21 -3.31 8.14
N GLY A 165 5.62 -2.34 8.84
CA GLY A 165 6.15 -1.01 9.10
C GLY A 165 6.42 -0.79 10.59
N GLU A 166 7.69 -0.67 10.99
CA GLU A 166 8.05 -0.44 12.40
C GLU A 166 7.71 0.97 12.92
N GLN A 167 7.57 1.98 12.07
CA GLN A 167 7.47 3.37 12.49
C GLN A 167 6.33 4.19 11.87
N THR A 168 5.59 3.66 10.91
CA THR A 168 4.46 4.36 10.29
C THR A 168 3.15 3.75 10.73
N PRO A 169 2.14 4.55 11.11
CA PRO A 169 0.78 4.05 11.30
C PRO A 169 0.35 3.29 10.05
N GLN A 170 -0.31 2.16 10.24
CA GLN A 170 -0.79 1.35 9.14
C GLN A 170 -1.85 2.14 8.36
N THR A 171 -1.60 2.36 7.08
CA THR A 171 -2.57 2.98 6.18
C THR A 171 -3.57 1.94 5.65
N VAL A 172 -3.18 0.66 5.65
CA VAL A 172 -4.01 -0.46 5.21
C VAL A 172 -4.41 -1.26 6.42
N ARG A 173 -5.71 -1.38 6.68
CA ARG A 173 -6.22 -2.20 7.77
C ARG A 173 -6.08 -3.67 7.42
N PRO A 174 -5.47 -4.47 8.31
CA PRO A 174 -5.48 -5.92 8.13
C PRO A 174 -6.92 -6.45 8.26
N PRO A 175 -7.25 -7.53 7.54
CA PRO A 175 -8.51 -8.23 7.76
C PRO A 175 -8.72 -8.57 9.24
N ASP A 176 -9.96 -8.47 9.72
CA ASP A 176 -10.32 -8.58 11.15
C ASP A 176 -9.86 -9.89 11.81
N ASP A 177 -9.80 -10.97 11.04
CA ASP A 177 -9.41 -12.29 11.51
C ASP A 177 -7.89 -12.55 11.42
N LEU A 178 -7.10 -11.69 10.77
CA LEU A 178 -5.66 -11.85 10.67
C LEU A 178 -5.00 -11.86 12.05
N HIS A 179 -5.47 -11.05 13.00
CA HIS A 179 -5.03 -11.10 14.40
C HIS A 179 -5.29 -12.45 15.06
N ALA A 180 -6.43 -13.08 14.77
CA ALA A 180 -6.76 -14.40 15.29
C ALA A 180 -5.86 -15.49 14.69
N ILE A 181 -5.56 -15.40 13.40
CA ILE A 181 -4.64 -16.30 12.68
C ILE A 181 -3.23 -16.18 13.27
N ILE A 182 -2.70 -14.98 13.42
CA ILE A 182 -1.36 -14.74 13.97
C ILE A 182 -1.27 -15.26 15.41
N ARG A 183 -2.27 -14.99 16.26
CA ARG A 183 -2.28 -15.50 17.64
C ARG A 183 -2.29 -17.03 17.70
N LYS A 184 -3.03 -17.68 16.80
CA LYS A 184 -3.09 -19.14 16.72
C LYS A 184 -1.73 -19.73 16.36
N GLU A 185 -1.08 -19.19 15.34
CA GLU A 185 0.25 -19.65 14.88
C GLU A 185 1.32 -19.42 15.96
N LEU A 186 1.40 -18.22 16.55
CA LEU A 186 2.33 -17.93 17.65
C LEU A 186 2.08 -18.83 18.88
N SER A 187 0.83 -19.17 19.18
CA SER A 187 0.51 -20.06 20.30
C SER A 187 0.92 -21.51 20.04
N VAL A 188 0.94 -21.95 18.79
CA VAL A 188 1.43 -23.27 18.39
C VAL A 188 2.95 -23.32 18.50
N GLU A 189 3.67 -22.32 17.99
CA GLU A 189 5.13 -22.24 18.10
C GLU A 189 5.60 -22.19 19.56
N LEU A 190 4.99 -21.36 20.40
CA LEU A 190 5.32 -21.27 21.83
C LEU A 190 5.09 -22.58 22.60
N LYS A 191 4.14 -23.41 22.18
CA LYS A 191 3.94 -24.75 22.76
C LYS A 191 5.03 -25.73 22.35
N THR A 192 5.54 -25.59 21.13
CA THR A 192 6.61 -26.45 20.59
C THR A 192 7.96 -26.17 21.28
N TYR A 193 8.21 -24.93 21.68
CA TYR A 193 9.44 -24.52 22.38
C TYR A 193 9.43 -24.82 23.90
N LYS A 194 8.31 -25.23 24.49
CA LYS A 194 8.21 -25.54 25.93
C LYS A 194 8.42 -27.04 26.28
N ILE A 195 8.76 -27.85 25.31
CA ILE A 195 9.09 -29.27 25.49
C ILE A 195 10.53 -29.48 25.03
N GLY A 196 11.47 -29.01 25.84
CA GLY A 196 12.91 -29.23 25.72
C GLY A 196 13.56 -28.95 27.04
#